data_e18eaf4bde7187d9555843e637da9eb1
#
_entry.id   e18eaf4bde7187d9555843e637da9eb1
#
_cell.length_a   1.000
_cell.length_b   1.000
_cell.length_c   1.000
_cell.angle_alpha   90.00
_cell.angle_beta   90.00
_cell.angle_gamma   90.00
#
_symmetry.space_group_name_H-M   'P 1'
#
loop_
_entity.id
_entity.type
_entity.pdbx_description
1 polymer ?
#
loop_
_entity_poly.entity_id
_entity_poly.type
_entity_poly.pdbx_seq_one_letter_code
_entity_poly.pdbx_strand_id
1 'polypeptide(L)'
;KELKADNKPFDEAQIREKVRAEQKTEQSKFRDAAKTRATSESKQNTLQRITAAFGTTCGKIGILIAMACVIGRCMLASGAAERIVRAALSVVGVKGAPIAFCSSSFLLGIPVFFDSLFLLAIPLVKATWLKIKKNYVLFVVALVAGGTMTHSLVPPTPGPLFVAEELGVNLGTMILAGMAIGLFCSASGLAYAYWINKRMDIPLRESPEEMKKLEELAERDINELPSLGLALLPILLPVALISGVTIYKSGLDPTITIHPALNLLGDKNIALTLAAALAMLLAASRLKDRKLLAEHVQQAMMEGGLIILICCAGGAFGAMLQQSGIGPHISSMMGSEPLDFTLLPLAFVVTAVIRGAQGSATVAMFTAVAIVGSLVTDLEALSFHPVFLAVAIGCGSKPFPWMNDSGFWVISKMSGMTEKETLKALTPMATIMGLTGIIVTMIAAKLFS
;
A
#
# COMPACT_ATOMS: atom_id res chain seq x y z
N LYS A 1 -9.03 36.84 13.46
CA LYS A 1 -7.99 37.41 14.35
C LYS A 1 -7.90 38.92 14.27
N GLU A 2 -8.11 39.53 13.10
CA GLU A 2 -8.12 41.01 12.94
C GLU A 2 -9.25 41.72 13.68
N LEU A 3 -10.41 41.05 13.88
CA LEU A 3 -11.58 41.63 14.55
C LEU A 3 -11.51 41.64 16.11
N LYS A 4 -10.53 40.94 16.70
CA LYS A 4 -10.32 40.94 18.17
C LYS A 4 -9.50 42.14 18.70
N ALA A 5 -8.89 42.92 17.80
CA ALA A 5 -8.09 44.07 18.18
C ALA A 5 -8.90 45.36 18.47
N ASP A 6 -10.16 45.40 18.00
CA ASP A 6 -10.98 46.64 18.06
C ASP A 6 -12.22 46.45 18.95
N ASN A 7 -12.21 46.06 20.09
CA ASN A 7 -13.25 46.05 21.18
C ASN A 7 -14.72 46.39 20.74
N LYS A 8 -15.08 46.09 19.47
CA LYS A 8 -16.43 46.25 18.93
C LYS A 8 -17.25 44.97 19.12
N PRO A 9 -18.55 45.08 19.39
CA PRO A 9 -19.43 43.92 19.56
C PRO A 9 -19.40 43.06 18.28
N PHE A 10 -19.35 41.77 18.49
CA PHE A 10 -19.27 40.73 17.45
C PHE A 10 -20.51 40.82 16.56
N ASP A 11 -20.41 41.31 15.35
CA ASP A 11 -21.50 41.33 14.37
C ASP A 11 -21.43 40.06 13.49
N GLU A 12 -22.22 39.05 13.91
CA GLU A 12 -22.33 37.77 13.16
C GLU A 12 -22.75 37.97 11.70
N ALA A 13 -23.49 39.02 11.37
CA ALA A 13 -23.92 39.27 10.01
C ALA A 13 -22.76 39.69 9.11
N GLN A 14 -21.84 40.53 9.61
CA GLN A 14 -20.65 40.97 8.88
C GLN A 14 -19.67 39.84 8.65
N ILE A 15 -19.55 38.92 9.64
CA ILE A 15 -18.68 37.72 9.49
C ILE A 15 -19.26 36.77 8.45
N ARG A 16 -20.57 36.50 8.47
CA ARG A 16 -21.23 35.67 7.47
C ARG A 16 -21.12 36.26 6.06
N GLU A 17 -21.17 37.59 5.92
CA GLU A 17 -21.01 38.25 4.64
C GLU A 17 -19.57 38.17 4.13
N LYS A 18 -18.56 38.38 4.97
CA LYS A 18 -17.14 38.19 4.63
C LYS A 18 -16.83 36.75 4.23
N VAL A 19 -17.30 35.77 4.99
CA VAL A 19 -17.09 34.34 4.68
C VAL A 19 -17.77 33.97 3.36
N ARG A 20 -18.98 34.47 3.10
CA ARG A 20 -19.66 34.29 1.79
C ARG A 20 -18.92 34.98 0.63
N ALA A 21 -18.33 36.13 0.87
CA ALA A 21 -17.55 36.84 -0.16
C ALA A 21 -16.23 36.10 -0.46
N GLU A 22 -15.55 35.62 0.56
CA GLU A 22 -14.35 34.77 0.40
C GLU A 22 -14.66 33.45 -0.32
N GLN A 23 -15.73 32.76 0.08
CA GLN A 23 -16.18 31.53 -0.60
C GLN A 23 -16.56 31.79 -2.07
N LYS A 24 -17.23 32.89 -2.38
CA LYS A 24 -17.53 33.29 -3.79
C LYS A 24 -16.25 33.58 -4.59
N THR A 25 -15.27 34.21 -3.96
CA THR A 25 -13.99 34.52 -4.59
C THR A 25 -13.17 33.28 -4.86
N GLU A 26 -13.14 32.33 -3.91
CA GLU A 26 -12.50 31.02 -4.10
C GLU A 26 -13.22 30.19 -5.17
N GLN A 27 -14.54 30.12 -5.14
CA GLN A 27 -15.32 29.45 -6.19
C GLN A 27 -15.09 30.05 -7.59
N SER A 28 -14.96 31.39 -7.70
CA SER A 28 -14.65 32.01 -8.98
C SER A 28 -13.24 31.63 -9.47
N LYS A 29 -12.24 31.65 -8.59
CA LYS A 29 -10.87 31.22 -8.91
C LYS A 29 -10.83 29.77 -9.36
N PHE A 30 -11.54 28.87 -8.69
CA PHE A 30 -11.66 27.47 -9.09
C PHE A 30 -12.33 27.30 -10.45
N ARG A 31 -13.42 28.04 -10.70
CA ARG A 31 -14.12 28.02 -12.01
C ARG A 31 -13.24 28.55 -13.15
N ASP A 32 -12.48 29.60 -12.92
CA ASP A 32 -11.60 30.19 -13.92
C ASP A 32 -10.39 29.28 -14.20
N ALA A 33 -9.83 28.67 -13.17
CA ALA A 33 -8.79 27.63 -13.31
C ALA A 33 -9.32 26.42 -14.08
N ALA A 34 -10.52 25.94 -13.76
CA ALA A 34 -11.16 24.82 -14.45
C ALA A 34 -11.46 25.15 -15.93
N LYS A 35 -11.96 26.35 -16.22
CA LYS A 35 -12.17 26.83 -17.62
C LYS A 35 -10.87 26.94 -18.39
N THR A 36 -9.83 27.50 -17.78
CA THR A 36 -8.51 27.61 -18.41
C THR A 36 -7.94 26.25 -18.72
N ARG A 37 -8.05 25.29 -17.78
CA ARG A 37 -7.64 23.91 -17.98
C ARG A 37 -8.45 23.23 -19.08
N ALA A 38 -9.77 23.32 -19.06
CA ALA A 38 -10.64 22.75 -20.09
C ALA A 38 -10.34 23.34 -21.48
N THR A 39 -10.06 24.65 -21.57
CA THR A 39 -9.69 25.31 -22.82
C THR A 39 -8.31 24.87 -23.31
N SER A 40 -7.34 24.67 -22.43
CA SER A 40 -6.03 24.16 -22.81
C SER A 40 -6.10 22.70 -23.26
N GLU A 41 -6.87 21.88 -22.55
CA GLU A 41 -7.06 20.45 -22.87
C GLU A 41 -7.86 20.28 -24.19
N SER A 42 -8.85 21.15 -24.47
CA SER A 42 -9.62 21.09 -25.73
C SER A 42 -8.78 21.39 -26.99
N LYS A 43 -7.68 22.12 -26.85
CA LYS A 43 -6.73 22.41 -27.94
C LYS A 43 -5.73 21.29 -28.20
N GLN A 44 -5.60 20.35 -27.27
CA GLN A 44 -4.66 19.22 -27.35
C GLN A 44 -5.30 18.05 -28.12
N ASN A 45 -4.52 17.40 -28.99
CA ASN A 45 -4.94 16.15 -29.59
C ASN A 45 -4.90 15.01 -28.54
N THR A 46 -5.55 13.88 -28.84
CA THR A 46 -5.67 12.75 -27.91
C THR A 46 -4.30 12.25 -27.43
N LEU A 47 -3.30 12.20 -28.32
CA LEU A 47 -1.96 11.74 -27.94
C LEU A 47 -1.29 12.71 -26.95
N GLN A 48 -1.44 14.02 -27.16
CA GLN A 48 -0.91 15.03 -26.24
C GLN A 48 -1.56 14.93 -24.85
N ARG A 49 -2.86 14.66 -24.77
CA ARG A 49 -3.57 14.45 -23.49
C ARG A 49 -3.07 13.21 -22.77
N ILE A 50 -2.90 12.09 -23.50
CA ILE A 50 -2.35 10.84 -22.96
C ILE A 50 -0.95 11.08 -22.40
N THR A 51 -0.05 11.70 -23.18
CA THR A 51 1.34 11.94 -22.75
C THR A 51 1.42 12.93 -21.59
N ALA A 52 0.57 13.96 -21.56
CA ALA A 52 0.50 14.90 -20.44
C ALA A 52 0.03 14.21 -19.15
N ALA A 53 -1.02 13.38 -19.21
CA ALA A 53 -1.52 12.62 -18.07
C ALA A 53 -0.48 11.60 -17.58
N PHE A 54 0.21 10.91 -18.49
CA PHE A 54 1.32 10.01 -18.18
C PHE A 54 2.44 10.74 -17.42
N GLY A 55 2.90 11.90 -17.94
CA GLY A 55 3.94 12.70 -17.31
C GLY A 55 3.52 13.25 -15.94
N THR A 56 2.26 13.68 -15.80
CA THR A 56 1.71 14.16 -14.52
C THR A 56 1.75 13.05 -13.45
N THR A 57 1.30 11.85 -13.80
CA THR A 57 1.35 10.71 -12.89
C THR A 57 2.80 10.36 -12.52
N CYS A 58 3.72 10.36 -13.51
CA CYS A 58 5.13 10.12 -13.26
C CYS A 58 5.72 11.13 -12.26
N GLY A 59 5.42 12.41 -12.41
CA GLY A 59 5.87 13.45 -11.49
C GLY A 59 5.34 13.29 -10.07
N LYS A 60 4.11 12.79 -9.90
CA LYS A 60 3.49 12.58 -8.57
C LYS A 60 4.08 11.41 -7.79
N ILE A 61 4.35 10.27 -8.45
CA ILE A 61 4.66 8.99 -7.77
C ILE A 61 6.01 8.38 -8.14
N GLY A 62 6.67 8.85 -9.21
CA GLY A 62 7.88 8.21 -9.72
C GLY A 62 9.01 8.14 -8.69
N ILE A 63 9.32 9.27 -8.01
CA ILE A 63 10.35 9.31 -6.97
C ILE A 63 9.98 8.39 -5.80
N LEU A 64 8.71 8.38 -5.38
CA LEU A 64 8.24 7.59 -4.25
C LEU A 64 8.44 6.09 -4.52
N ILE A 65 8.07 5.61 -5.71
CA ILE A 65 8.23 4.21 -6.11
C ILE A 65 9.71 3.86 -6.22
N ALA A 66 10.53 4.71 -6.85
CA ALA A 66 11.97 4.47 -6.97
C ALA A 66 12.63 4.32 -5.59
N MET A 67 12.34 5.22 -4.65
CA MET A 67 12.88 5.17 -3.29
C MET A 67 12.39 3.95 -2.52
N ALA A 68 11.11 3.57 -2.66
CA ALA A 68 10.57 2.36 -2.04
C ALA A 68 11.28 1.09 -2.55
N CYS A 69 11.56 0.98 -3.85
CA CYS A 69 12.32 -0.13 -4.41
C CYS A 69 13.75 -0.20 -3.85
N VAL A 70 14.42 0.96 -3.73
CA VAL A 70 15.77 1.04 -3.15
C VAL A 70 15.75 0.60 -1.68
N ILE A 71 14.78 1.07 -0.88
CA ILE A 71 14.61 0.65 0.53
C ILE A 71 14.46 -0.86 0.59
N GLY A 72 13.52 -1.42 -0.16
CA GLY A 72 13.26 -2.86 -0.18
C GLY A 72 14.50 -3.68 -0.51
N ARG A 73 15.18 -3.37 -1.61
CA ARG A 73 16.39 -4.09 -2.06
C ARG A 73 17.56 -3.97 -1.08
N CYS A 74 17.81 -2.77 -0.54
CA CYS A 74 18.88 -2.56 0.43
C CYS A 74 18.60 -3.27 1.77
N MET A 75 17.35 -3.36 2.20
CA MET A 75 16.96 -4.13 3.38
C MET A 75 17.18 -5.63 3.20
N LEU A 76 16.93 -6.16 1.99
CA LEU A 76 17.23 -7.55 1.65
C LEU A 76 18.74 -7.78 1.65
N ALA A 77 19.51 -6.95 0.96
CA ALA A 77 20.95 -7.07 0.79
C ALA A 77 21.73 -6.93 2.12
N SER A 78 21.25 -6.07 3.03
CA SER A 78 21.88 -5.85 4.35
C SER A 78 21.59 -6.93 5.38
N GLY A 79 20.64 -7.85 5.13
CA GLY A 79 20.13 -8.80 6.11
C GLY A 79 19.15 -8.19 7.13
N ALA A 80 18.74 -6.92 6.94
CA ALA A 80 17.80 -6.25 7.83
C ALA A 80 16.43 -6.96 7.88
N ALA A 81 15.92 -7.39 6.71
CA ALA A 81 14.67 -8.13 6.65
C ALA A 81 14.75 -9.48 7.37
N GLU A 82 15.85 -10.22 7.22
CA GLU A 82 16.12 -11.47 7.98
C GLU A 82 16.16 -11.19 9.50
N ARG A 83 16.83 -10.11 9.91
CA ARG A 83 16.91 -9.70 11.32
C ARG A 83 15.54 -9.49 11.95
N ILE A 84 14.63 -8.82 11.23
CA ILE A 84 13.27 -8.54 11.71
C ILE A 84 12.49 -9.85 11.93
N VAL A 85 12.54 -10.77 10.96
CA VAL A 85 11.85 -12.07 11.08
C VAL A 85 12.42 -12.88 12.25
N ARG A 86 13.75 -12.97 12.39
CA ARG A 86 14.40 -13.68 13.48
C ARG A 86 14.12 -13.06 14.84
N ALA A 87 14.07 -11.73 14.92
CA ALA A 87 13.72 -11.04 16.16
C ALA A 87 12.26 -11.32 16.56
N ALA A 88 11.31 -11.31 15.61
CA ALA A 88 9.94 -11.69 15.89
C ALA A 88 9.84 -13.15 16.41
N LEU A 89 10.56 -14.07 15.77
CA LEU A 89 10.63 -15.48 16.21
C LEU A 89 11.23 -15.63 17.61
N SER A 90 12.25 -14.84 17.95
CA SER A 90 12.90 -14.91 19.29
C SER A 90 11.98 -14.43 20.41
N VAL A 91 11.10 -13.45 20.13
CA VAL A 91 10.15 -12.90 21.12
C VAL A 91 9.01 -13.87 21.40
N VAL A 92 8.39 -14.44 20.36
CA VAL A 92 7.19 -15.30 20.54
C VAL A 92 7.53 -16.78 20.65
N GLY A 93 8.77 -17.15 20.41
CA GLY A 93 9.26 -18.53 20.40
C GLY A 93 8.65 -19.38 19.28
N VAL A 94 9.04 -20.65 19.27
CA VAL A 94 8.68 -21.61 18.22
C VAL A 94 7.17 -21.85 18.13
N LYS A 95 6.45 -21.84 19.27
CA LYS A 95 4.99 -22.02 19.30
C LYS A 95 4.25 -20.83 18.69
N GLY A 96 4.82 -19.64 18.82
CA GLY A 96 4.29 -18.40 18.25
C GLY A 96 4.78 -18.10 16.82
N ALA A 97 5.51 -19.00 16.18
CA ALA A 97 6.06 -18.79 14.85
C ALA A 97 5.05 -18.30 13.80
N PRO A 98 3.79 -18.75 13.73
CA PRO A 98 2.79 -18.20 12.80
C PRO A 98 2.55 -16.71 13.01
N ILE A 99 2.49 -16.27 14.27
CA ILE A 99 2.31 -14.85 14.61
C ILE A 99 3.56 -14.06 14.22
N ALA A 100 4.78 -14.62 14.50
CA ALA A 100 6.02 -13.99 14.08
C ALA A 100 6.10 -13.79 12.56
N PHE A 101 5.78 -14.83 11.78
CA PHE A 101 5.78 -14.73 10.32
C PHE A 101 4.73 -13.74 9.80
N CYS A 102 3.51 -13.76 10.35
CA CYS A 102 2.47 -12.83 9.96
C CYS A 102 2.83 -11.37 10.30
N SER A 103 3.27 -11.09 11.54
CA SER A 103 3.60 -9.73 11.98
C SER A 103 4.86 -9.19 11.30
N SER A 104 5.90 -9.99 11.16
CA SER A 104 7.13 -9.56 10.48
C SER A 104 6.90 -9.33 8.99
N SER A 105 6.13 -10.18 8.31
CA SER A 105 5.79 -9.98 6.90
C SER A 105 4.84 -8.79 6.71
N PHE A 106 3.93 -8.54 7.65
CA PHE A 106 3.12 -7.33 7.64
C PHE A 106 3.98 -6.07 7.68
N LEU A 107 4.94 -6.02 8.59
CA LEU A 107 5.84 -4.88 8.73
C LEU A 107 6.78 -4.72 7.52
N LEU A 108 7.39 -5.82 7.07
CA LEU A 108 8.29 -5.83 5.92
C LEU A 108 7.57 -5.53 4.60
N GLY A 109 6.29 -5.88 4.48
CA GLY A 109 5.46 -5.61 3.30
C GLY A 109 5.17 -4.12 3.08
N ILE A 110 5.51 -3.24 4.02
CA ILE A 110 5.38 -1.78 3.84
C ILE A 110 6.35 -1.29 2.76
N PRO A 111 7.69 -1.46 2.87
CA PRO A 111 8.62 -1.01 1.85
C PRO A 111 9.05 -2.09 0.85
N VAL A 112 8.80 -3.37 1.14
CA VAL A 112 9.31 -4.49 0.33
C VAL A 112 8.18 -5.09 -0.51
N PHE A 113 8.45 -5.30 -1.80
CA PHE A 113 7.49 -6.01 -2.66
C PHE A 113 7.24 -7.42 -2.15
N PHE A 114 5.99 -7.85 -2.24
CA PHE A 114 5.55 -9.13 -1.71
C PHE A 114 6.39 -10.31 -2.23
N ASP A 115 6.68 -10.35 -3.53
CA ASP A 115 7.45 -11.44 -4.13
C ASP A 115 8.86 -11.53 -3.53
N SER A 116 9.55 -10.39 -3.41
CA SER A 116 10.89 -10.31 -2.83
C SER A 116 10.90 -10.64 -1.34
N LEU A 117 9.88 -10.19 -0.61
CA LEU A 117 9.66 -10.53 0.80
C LEU A 117 9.45 -12.03 0.97
N PHE A 118 8.60 -12.63 0.13
CA PHE A 118 8.31 -14.06 0.20
C PHE A 118 9.55 -14.90 -0.10
N LEU A 119 10.29 -14.55 -1.16
CA LEU A 119 11.55 -15.22 -1.53
C LEU A 119 12.59 -15.21 -0.40
N LEU A 120 12.68 -14.11 0.34
CA LEU A 120 13.60 -14.01 1.48
C LEU A 120 13.10 -14.79 2.69
N ALA A 121 11.81 -14.72 2.99
CA ALA A 121 11.29 -15.27 4.24
C ALA A 121 10.95 -16.76 4.17
N ILE A 122 10.70 -17.31 2.99
CA ILE A 122 10.34 -18.74 2.84
C ILE A 122 11.47 -19.69 3.31
N PRO A 123 12.77 -19.42 3.07
CA PRO A 123 13.83 -20.24 3.66
C PRO A 123 13.81 -20.25 5.19
N LEU A 124 13.45 -19.12 5.85
CA LEU A 124 13.31 -19.04 7.30
C LEU A 124 12.10 -19.85 7.81
N VAL A 125 11.00 -19.85 7.05
CA VAL A 125 9.83 -20.72 7.30
C VAL A 125 10.24 -22.18 7.25
N LYS A 126 10.97 -22.60 6.20
CA LYS A 126 11.47 -23.97 6.02
C LYS A 126 12.44 -24.36 7.13
N ALA A 127 13.40 -23.49 7.46
CA ALA A 127 14.35 -23.70 8.56
C ALA A 127 13.64 -23.81 9.93
N THR A 128 12.57 -23.04 10.16
CA THR A 128 11.76 -23.16 11.37
C THR A 128 11.00 -24.47 11.40
N TRP A 129 10.46 -24.91 10.26
CA TRP A 129 9.80 -26.20 10.15
C TRP A 129 10.76 -27.38 10.44
N LEU A 130 12.02 -27.30 10.00
CA LEU A 130 13.02 -28.33 10.30
C LEU A 130 13.18 -28.61 11.79
N LYS A 131 13.04 -27.58 12.63
CA LYS A 131 13.11 -27.71 14.10
C LYS A 131 11.85 -28.34 14.71
N ILE A 132 10.68 -28.17 14.06
CA ILE A 132 9.38 -28.55 14.62
C ILE A 132 8.82 -29.80 13.96
N LYS A 133 9.12 -29.99 12.65
CA LYS A 133 8.62 -31.07 11.78
C LYS A 133 7.09 -31.13 11.70
N LYS A 134 6.39 -30.02 11.93
CA LYS A 134 4.93 -29.89 11.90
C LYS A 134 4.50 -28.50 11.42
N ASN A 135 3.25 -28.39 10.96
CA ASN A 135 2.57 -27.11 10.69
C ASN A 135 3.19 -26.30 9.53
N TYR A 136 3.72 -26.95 8.48
CA TYR A 136 4.34 -26.25 7.36
C TYR A 136 3.37 -25.28 6.67
N VAL A 137 2.15 -25.76 6.36
CA VAL A 137 1.09 -24.95 5.73
C VAL A 137 0.77 -23.71 6.57
N LEU A 138 0.67 -23.87 7.89
CA LEU A 138 0.38 -22.77 8.80
C LEU A 138 1.43 -21.65 8.68
N PHE A 139 2.73 -22.00 8.62
CA PHE A 139 3.79 -21.01 8.53
C PHE A 139 3.82 -20.30 7.18
N VAL A 140 3.64 -21.04 6.08
CA VAL A 140 3.57 -20.47 4.73
C VAL A 140 2.39 -19.52 4.61
N VAL A 141 1.20 -19.95 5.01
CA VAL A 141 -0.04 -19.17 4.88
C VAL A 141 -0.01 -17.95 5.82
N ALA A 142 0.55 -18.08 7.03
CA ALA A 142 0.73 -16.96 7.95
C ALA A 142 1.69 -15.88 7.40
N LEU A 143 2.80 -16.29 6.76
CA LEU A 143 3.71 -15.39 6.07
C LEU A 143 2.98 -14.60 4.96
N VAL A 144 2.20 -15.31 4.14
CA VAL A 144 1.44 -14.70 3.05
C VAL A 144 0.39 -13.74 3.58
N ALA A 145 -0.33 -14.12 4.66
CA ALA A 145 -1.40 -13.31 5.25
C ALA A 145 -0.92 -11.92 5.70
N GLY A 146 0.26 -11.83 6.32
CA GLY A 146 0.84 -10.54 6.71
C GLY A 146 1.25 -9.70 5.51
N GLY A 147 2.16 -10.24 4.68
CA GLY A 147 2.81 -9.47 3.62
C GLY A 147 1.90 -9.04 2.47
N THR A 148 0.96 -9.90 2.08
CA THR A 148 0.07 -9.58 0.94
C THR A 148 -0.91 -8.46 1.27
N MET A 149 -1.33 -8.32 2.53
CA MET A 149 -2.32 -7.30 2.90
C MET A 149 -1.69 -5.91 2.98
N THR A 150 -0.53 -5.81 3.60
CA THR A 150 0.21 -4.55 3.67
C THR A 150 0.56 -4.03 2.27
N HIS A 151 0.97 -4.93 1.38
CA HIS A 151 1.28 -4.58 0.00
C HIS A 151 0.11 -3.94 -0.76
N SER A 152 -1.14 -4.23 -0.40
CA SER A 152 -2.32 -3.66 -1.08
C SER A 152 -3.00 -2.52 -0.34
N LEU A 153 -2.65 -2.27 0.93
CA LEU A 153 -3.31 -1.22 1.72
C LEU A 153 -2.38 -0.11 2.18
N VAL A 154 -1.07 -0.38 2.30
CA VAL A 154 -0.17 0.56 2.95
C VAL A 154 0.87 1.10 1.96
N PRO A 155 0.84 2.42 1.68
CA PRO A 155 1.96 3.06 0.96
C PRO A 155 3.29 2.90 1.73
N PRO A 156 4.45 2.92 1.04
CA PRO A 156 4.68 3.38 -0.33
C PRO A 156 4.57 2.31 -1.41
N THR A 157 3.96 1.15 -1.14
CA THR A 157 3.70 0.17 -2.21
C THR A 157 2.86 0.78 -3.34
N PRO A 158 3.11 0.43 -4.61
CA PRO A 158 2.58 1.15 -5.78
C PRO A 158 1.05 1.22 -5.84
N GLY A 159 0.38 0.12 -5.49
CA GLY A 159 -1.08 0.03 -5.53
C GLY A 159 -1.76 1.11 -4.68
N PRO A 160 -1.64 1.06 -3.36
CA PRO A 160 -2.27 2.02 -2.47
C PRO A 160 -1.71 3.44 -2.65
N LEU A 161 -0.44 3.60 -3.03
CA LEU A 161 0.15 4.90 -3.34
C LEU A 161 -0.58 5.57 -4.51
N PHE A 162 -0.75 4.86 -5.62
CA PHE A 162 -1.42 5.37 -6.80
C PHE A 162 -2.89 5.69 -6.53
N VAL A 163 -3.60 4.79 -5.83
CA VAL A 163 -5.01 5.00 -5.46
C VAL A 163 -5.18 6.23 -4.57
N ALA A 164 -4.30 6.42 -3.58
CA ALA A 164 -4.33 7.60 -2.72
C ALA A 164 -4.12 8.90 -3.51
N GLU A 165 -3.15 8.93 -4.44
CA GLU A 165 -2.88 10.10 -5.28
C GLU A 165 -4.03 10.42 -6.23
N GLU A 166 -4.65 9.42 -6.86
CA GLU A 166 -5.79 9.62 -7.78
C GLU A 166 -7.05 10.12 -7.06
N LEU A 167 -7.29 9.67 -5.81
CA LEU A 167 -8.41 10.11 -4.99
C LEU A 167 -8.07 11.34 -4.11
N GLY A 168 -6.91 11.96 -4.28
CA GLY A 168 -6.49 13.12 -3.49
C GLY A 168 -6.36 12.84 -1.99
N VAL A 169 -6.19 11.58 -1.59
CA VAL A 169 -6.05 11.18 -0.18
C VAL A 169 -4.65 11.49 0.32
N ASN A 170 -4.57 12.13 1.48
CA ASN A 170 -3.29 12.35 2.15
C ASN A 170 -2.57 11.03 2.44
N LEU A 171 -1.28 10.96 2.11
CA LEU A 171 -0.51 9.72 2.22
C LEU A 171 -0.42 9.19 3.66
N GLY A 172 -0.28 10.08 4.64
CA GLY A 172 -0.26 9.70 6.06
C GLY A 172 -1.60 9.11 6.51
N THR A 173 -2.72 9.70 6.08
CA THR A 173 -4.06 9.16 6.34
C THR A 173 -4.22 7.79 5.70
N MET A 174 -3.72 7.60 4.46
CA MET A 174 -3.75 6.30 3.79
C MET A 174 -2.90 5.24 4.51
N ILE A 175 -1.71 5.61 5.00
CA ILE A 175 -0.85 4.71 5.80
C ILE A 175 -1.58 4.27 7.06
N LEU A 176 -2.14 5.21 7.82
CA LEU A 176 -2.84 4.91 9.09
C LEU A 176 -4.08 4.03 8.88
N ALA A 177 -4.93 4.39 7.94
CA ALA A 177 -6.13 3.61 7.61
C ALA A 177 -5.77 2.21 7.07
N GLY A 178 -4.78 2.15 6.16
CA GLY A 178 -4.30 0.90 5.59
C GLY A 178 -3.67 -0.03 6.63
N MET A 179 -2.89 0.51 7.57
CA MET A 179 -2.36 -0.26 8.70
C MET A 179 -3.46 -0.77 9.61
N ALA A 180 -4.38 0.11 10.03
CA ALA A 180 -5.47 -0.26 10.94
C ALA A 180 -6.35 -1.37 10.35
N ILE A 181 -6.87 -1.19 9.14
CA ILE A 181 -7.74 -2.16 8.47
C ILE A 181 -6.93 -3.41 8.06
N GLY A 182 -5.69 -3.23 7.62
CA GLY A 182 -4.78 -4.31 7.26
C GLY A 182 -4.50 -5.29 8.40
N LEU A 183 -4.46 -4.82 9.65
CA LEU A 183 -4.31 -5.68 10.83
C LEU A 183 -5.49 -6.63 10.99
N PHE A 184 -6.73 -6.15 10.84
CA PHE A 184 -7.92 -7.02 10.90
C PHE A 184 -7.92 -8.04 9.77
N CYS A 185 -7.55 -7.62 8.56
CA CYS A 185 -7.44 -8.51 7.42
C CYS A 185 -6.36 -9.58 7.64
N SER A 186 -5.18 -9.20 8.10
CA SER A 186 -4.10 -10.15 8.38
C SER A 186 -4.45 -11.09 9.53
N ALA A 187 -5.18 -10.63 10.55
CA ALA A 187 -5.68 -11.47 11.62
C ALA A 187 -6.68 -12.52 11.08
N SER A 188 -7.58 -12.13 10.17
CA SER A 188 -8.50 -13.08 9.53
C SER A 188 -7.79 -14.10 8.66
N GLY A 189 -6.74 -13.67 7.92
CA GLY A 189 -5.87 -14.56 7.16
C GLY A 189 -5.09 -15.52 8.05
N LEU A 190 -4.58 -15.06 9.19
CA LEU A 190 -3.92 -15.88 10.18
C LEU A 190 -4.89 -16.90 10.81
N ALA A 191 -6.11 -16.48 11.14
CA ALA A 191 -7.15 -17.40 11.63
C ALA A 191 -7.46 -18.49 10.60
N TYR A 192 -7.56 -18.11 9.32
CA TYR A 192 -7.70 -19.09 8.23
C TYR A 192 -6.48 -20.03 8.15
N ALA A 193 -5.27 -19.53 8.35
CA ALA A 193 -4.05 -20.34 8.33
C ALA A 193 -4.10 -21.46 9.42
N TYR A 194 -4.56 -21.14 10.63
CA TYR A 194 -4.79 -22.14 11.68
C TYR A 194 -5.88 -23.16 11.30
N TRP A 195 -6.94 -22.72 10.62
CA TRP A 195 -8.04 -23.57 10.21
C TRP A 195 -7.62 -24.54 9.10
N ILE A 196 -6.95 -24.03 8.04
CA ILE A 196 -6.53 -24.86 6.91
C ILE A 196 -5.44 -25.86 7.29
N ASN A 197 -4.54 -25.49 8.19
CA ASN A 197 -3.48 -26.37 8.69
C ASN A 197 -4.03 -27.65 9.39
N LYS A 198 -5.23 -27.58 9.98
CA LYS A 198 -5.90 -28.76 10.56
C LYS A 198 -6.47 -29.71 9.49
N ARG A 199 -6.59 -29.25 8.25
CA ARG A 199 -7.24 -29.97 7.13
C ARG A 199 -6.28 -30.35 6.01
N MET A 200 -5.08 -29.81 6.05
CA MET A 200 -4.13 -29.93 4.97
C MET A 200 -2.73 -30.09 5.55
N ASP A 201 -2.18 -31.30 5.42
CA ASP A 201 -0.79 -31.60 5.76
C ASP A 201 0.04 -31.65 4.48
N ILE A 202 1.02 -30.78 4.37
CA ILE A 202 1.90 -30.69 3.21
C ILE A 202 3.33 -30.99 3.69
N PRO A 203 3.98 -32.01 3.13
CA PRO A 203 5.38 -32.28 3.45
C PRO A 203 6.29 -31.23 2.81
N LEU A 204 7.40 -30.96 3.45
CA LEU A 204 8.49 -30.18 2.84
C LEU A 204 9.11 -31.01 1.70
N ARG A 205 9.13 -30.44 0.50
CA ARG A 205 9.63 -31.10 -0.74
C ARG A 205 10.89 -30.38 -1.19
N GLU A 206 12.03 -30.73 -0.56
CA GLU A 206 13.32 -30.14 -0.87
C GLU A 206 14.34 -31.23 -1.24
N SER A 207 15.32 -30.86 -2.04
CA SER A 207 16.47 -31.73 -2.33
C SER A 207 17.38 -31.87 -1.11
N PRO A 208 18.17 -32.94 -1.00
CA PRO A 208 19.15 -33.10 0.10
C PRO A 208 20.13 -31.93 0.21
N GLU A 209 20.52 -31.34 -0.92
CA GLU A 209 21.43 -30.18 -0.96
C GLU A 209 20.76 -28.91 -0.40
N GLU A 210 19.50 -28.70 -0.75
CA GLU A 210 18.71 -27.58 -0.22
C GLU A 210 18.45 -27.76 1.27
N MET A 211 18.17 -28.96 1.72
CA MET A 211 18.02 -29.29 3.14
C MET A 211 19.26 -28.89 3.95
N LYS A 212 20.45 -29.18 3.47
CA LYS A 212 21.72 -28.80 4.13
C LYS A 212 21.86 -27.28 4.23
N LYS A 213 21.55 -26.54 3.16
CA LYS A 213 21.57 -25.07 3.18
C LYS A 213 20.55 -24.48 4.17
N LEU A 214 19.40 -25.12 4.33
CA LEU A 214 18.39 -24.70 5.30
C LEU A 214 18.84 -24.96 6.75
N GLU A 215 19.58 -26.06 7.00
CA GLU A 215 20.20 -26.35 8.30
C GLU A 215 21.26 -25.30 8.64
N GLU A 216 22.16 -24.99 7.71
CA GLU A 216 23.17 -23.93 7.86
C GLU A 216 22.50 -22.57 8.15
N LEU A 217 21.42 -22.24 7.43
CA LEU A 217 20.64 -21.03 7.69
C LEU A 217 19.99 -21.05 9.08
N ALA A 218 19.50 -22.20 9.54
CA ALA A 218 18.89 -22.32 10.86
C ALA A 218 19.87 -22.10 12.02
N GLU A 219 21.15 -22.37 11.80
CA GLU A 219 22.25 -22.24 12.77
C GLU A 219 22.98 -20.90 12.68
N ARG A 220 22.73 -20.10 11.65
CA ARG A 220 23.39 -18.80 11.45
C ARG A 220 23.24 -17.90 12.66
N ASP A 221 24.37 -17.33 13.13
CA ASP A 221 24.37 -16.42 14.27
C ASP A 221 23.63 -15.11 13.97
N ILE A 222 22.73 -14.75 14.85
CA ILE A 222 21.94 -13.51 14.77
C ILE A 222 22.85 -12.25 14.90
N ASN A 223 24.03 -12.39 15.50
CA ASN A 223 25.00 -11.29 15.64
C ASN A 223 25.67 -10.90 14.31
N GLU A 224 25.63 -11.77 13.30
CA GLU A 224 26.08 -11.43 11.94
C GLU A 224 25.12 -10.47 11.24
N LEU A 225 23.89 -10.32 11.74
CA LEU A 225 22.86 -9.44 11.18
C LEU A 225 22.95 -8.04 11.82
N PRO A 226 22.38 -7.01 11.17
CA PRO A 226 22.33 -5.67 11.76
C PRO A 226 21.55 -5.65 13.07
N SER A 227 21.77 -4.64 13.94
CA SER A 227 20.93 -4.46 15.12
C SER A 227 19.47 -4.25 14.73
N LEU A 228 18.52 -4.69 15.57
CA LEU A 228 17.09 -4.60 15.27
C LEU A 228 16.64 -3.15 15.03
N GLY A 229 17.16 -2.19 15.81
CA GLY A 229 16.83 -0.78 15.63
C GLY A 229 17.23 -0.25 14.24
N LEU A 230 18.46 -0.58 13.80
CA LEU A 230 18.93 -0.20 12.46
C LEU A 230 18.15 -0.93 11.34
N ALA A 231 17.73 -2.16 11.58
CA ALA A 231 16.93 -2.91 10.62
C ALA A 231 15.52 -2.34 10.46
N LEU A 232 14.91 -1.83 11.53
CA LEU A 232 13.57 -1.25 11.53
C LEU A 232 13.55 0.20 11.04
N LEU A 233 14.65 0.93 11.18
CA LEU A 233 14.70 2.37 10.91
C LEU A 233 14.25 2.75 9.50
N PRO A 234 14.66 2.07 8.41
CA PRO A 234 14.20 2.40 7.06
C PRO A 234 12.69 2.24 6.84
N ILE A 235 12.02 1.43 7.65
CA ILE A 235 10.56 1.25 7.62
C ILE A 235 9.86 2.29 8.47
N LEU A 236 10.28 2.41 9.73
CA LEU A 236 9.57 3.22 10.71
C LEU A 236 9.77 4.72 10.50
N LEU A 237 10.92 5.13 9.95
CA LEU A 237 11.22 6.54 9.72
C LEU A 237 10.22 7.21 8.78
N PRO A 238 9.98 6.74 7.55
CA PRO A 238 9.04 7.40 6.64
C PRO A 238 7.61 7.32 7.18
N VAL A 239 7.21 6.21 7.79
CA VAL A 239 5.89 6.07 8.43
C VAL A 239 5.71 7.10 9.54
N ALA A 240 6.70 7.24 10.43
CA ALA A 240 6.64 8.20 11.54
C ALA A 240 6.64 9.65 11.05
N LEU A 241 7.48 10.00 10.07
CA LEU A 241 7.56 11.36 9.55
C LEU A 241 6.27 11.76 8.81
N ILE A 242 5.78 10.93 7.89
CA ILE A 242 4.61 11.24 7.08
C ILE A 242 3.34 11.21 7.93
N SER A 243 3.09 10.11 8.66
CA SER A 243 1.88 9.97 9.48
C SER A 243 1.92 10.85 10.72
N GLY A 244 3.10 11.06 11.34
CA GLY A 244 3.26 11.92 12.49
C GLY A 244 2.92 13.39 12.18
N VAL A 245 3.38 13.90 11.04
CA VAL A 245 3.02 15.27 10.58
C VAL A 245 1.53 15.34 10.22
N THR A 246 0.96 14.28 9.63
CA THR A 246 -0.47 14.22 9.33
C THR A 246 -1.31 14.28 10.59
N ILE A 247 -1.00 13.46 11.62
CA ILE A 247 -1.68 13.48 12.93
C ILE A 247 -1.53 14.83 13.61
N TYR A 248 -0.31 15.39 13.59
CA TYR A 248 -0.03 16.70 14.18
C TYR A 248 -0.90 17.79 13.52
N LYS A 249 -1.03 17.79 12.19
CA LYS A 249 -1.90 18.71 11.45
C LYS A 249 -3.37 18.57 11.79
N SER A 250 -3.88 17.34 11.91
CA SER A 250 -5.29 17.08 12.21
C SER A 250 -5.68 17.44 13.64
N GLY A 251 -4.72 17.45 14.57
CA GLY A 251 -4.95 17.81 15.98
C GLY A 251 -4.78 19.30 16.31
N LEU A 252 -4.33 20.12 15.35
CA LEU A 252 -4.08 21.56 15.56
C LEU A 252 -5.25 22.41 15.03
N ASP A 253 -5.44 23.56 15.70
CA ASP A 253 -6.24 24.65 15.14
C ASP A 253 -5.70 25.01 13.73
N PRO A 254 -6.55 25.10 12.70
CA PRO A 254 -6.13 25.46 11.34
C PRO A 254 -5.35 26.76 11.22
N THR A 255 -5.40 27.61 12.23
CA THR A 255 -4.66 28.89 12.30
C THR A 255 -3.21 28.74 12.74
N ILE A 256 -2.80 27.57 13.27
CA ILE A 256 -1.44 27.36 13.75
C ILE A 256 -0.54 26.98 12.58
N THR A 257 0.42 27.83 12.27
CA THR A 257 1.46 27.54 11.28
C THR A 257 2.45 26.52 11.83
N ILE A 258 2.59 25.42 11.12
CA ILE A 258 3.57 24.37 11.46
C ILE A 258 4.97 24.88 11.14
N HIS A 259 5.95 24.56 12.00
CA HIS A 259 7.33 24.90 11.76
C HIS A 259 7.79 24.37 10.38
N PRO A 260 8.41 25.21 9.52
CA PRO A 260 8.79 24.83 8.15
C PRO A 260 9.59 23.53 8.07
N ALA A 261 10.49 23.27 9.04
CA ALA A 261 11.29 22.05 9.10
C ALA A 261 10.43 20.78 9.29
N LEU A 262 9.36 20.84 10.11
CA LEU A 262 8.44 19.70 10.27
C LEU A 262 7.65 19.43 9.01
N ASN A 263 7.20 20.50 8.31
CA ASN A 263 6.57 20.37 7.02
C ASN A 263 7.49 19.72 5.98
N LEU A 264 8.77 20.11 5.97
CA LEU A 264 9.77 19.57 5.07
C LEU A 264 10.04 18.09 5.35
N LEU A 265 10.26 17.72 6.62
CA LEU A 265 10.53 16.34 7.02
C LEU A 265 9.33 15.41 6.81
N GLY A 266 8.09 15.95 6.91
CA GLY A 266 6.86 15.22 6.63
C GLY A 266 6.48 15.14 5.15
N ASP A 267 7.25 15.83 4.26
CA ASP A 267 7.07 15.66 2.82
C ASP A 267 7.40 14.22 2.41
N LYS A 268 6.49 13.61 1.65
CA LYS A 268 6.57 12.21 1.28
C LYS A 268 7.85 11.86 0.48
N ASN A 269 8.30 12.76 -0.41
CA ASN A 269 9.51 12.53 -1.21
C ASN A 269 10.76 12.62 -0.32
N ILE A 270 10.80 13.58 0.59
CA ILE A 270 11.93 13.77 1.51
C ILE A 270 12.01 12.61 2.50
N ALA A 271 10.90 12.24 3.13
CA ALA A 271 10.85 11.14 4.09
C ALA A 271 11.31 9.81 3.48
N LEU A 272 10.83 9.47 2.26
CA LEU A 272 11.24 8.25 1.57
C LEU A 272 12.68 8.33 1.05
N THR A 273 13.15 9.48 0.60
CA THR A 273 14.55 9.65 0.18
C THR A 273 15.52 9.49 1.36
N LEU A 274 15.18 10.04 2.53
CA LEU A 274 15.96 9.82 3.76
C LEU A 274 15.99 8.35 4.17
N ALA A 275 14.84 7.67 4.11
CA ALA A 275 14.76 6.25 4.41
C ALA A 275 15.58 5.40 3.42
N ALA A 276 15.56 5.73 2.12
CA ALA A 276 16.37 5.08 1.10
C ALA A 276 17.87 5.29 1.33
N ALA A 277 18.27 6.52 1.70
CA ALA A 277 19.66 6.81 2.05
C ALA A 277 20.13 5.99 3.26
N LEU A 278 19.30 5.88 4.30
CA LEU A 278 19.60 5.06 5.47
C LEU A 278 19.70 3.57 5.12
N ALA A 279 18.78 3.05 4.30
CA ALA A 279 18.82 1.67 3.83
C ALA A 279 20.09 1.39 3.00
N MET A 280 20.50 2.33 2.13
CA MET A 280 21.74 2.23 1.36
C MET A 280 22.98 2.26 2.26
N LEU A 281 23.01 3.15 3.26
CA LEU A 281 24.11 3.21 4.24
C LEU A 281 24.20 1.92 5.04
N LEU A 282 23.06 1.37 5.46
CA LEU A 282 23.03 0.07 6.15
C LEU A 282 23.54 -1.06 5.24
N ALA A 283 23.11 -1.10 3.99
CA ALA A 283 23.60 -2.08 3.01
C ALA A 283 25.10 -1.90 2.75
N ALA A 284 25.58 -0.68 2.56
CA ALA A 284 27.01 -0.36 2.37
C ALA A 284 27.88 -0.79 3.55
N SER A 285 27.35 -0.72 4.79
CA SER A 285 28.08 -1.15 5.98
C SER A 285 28.19 -2.67 6.12
N ARG A 286 27.34 -3.43 5.41
CA ARG A 286 27.27 -4.90 5.50
C ARG A 286 27.83 -5.60 4.26
N LEU A 287 27.75 -4.96 3.10
CA LEU A 287 28.33 -5.49 1.87
C LEU A 287 29.82 -5.13 1.84
N LYS A 288 30.66 -6.13 1.60
CA LYS A 288 32.12 -5.96 1.51
C LYS A 288 32.56 -5.24 0.23
N ASP A 289 31.74 -5.26 -0.80
CA ASP A 289 32.04 -4.68 -2.11
C ASP A 289 31.02 -3.60 -2.50
N ARG A 290 31.52 -2.40 -2.82
CA ARG A 290 30.70 -1.29 -3.32
C ARG A 290 30.06 -1.58 -4.68
N LYS A 291 30.65 -2.45 -5.50
CA LYS A 291 30.06 -2.88 -6.77
C LYS A 291 28.75 -3.64 -6.54
N LEU A 292 28.74 -4.52 -5.54
CA LEU A 292 27.54 -5.28 -5.19
C LEU A 292 26.39 -4.36 -4.72
N LEU A 293 26.70 -3.30 -3.97
CA LEU A 293 25.71 -2.28 -3.62
C LEU A 293 25.14 -1.59 -4.87
N ALA A 294 26.02 -1.21 -5.80
CA ALA A 294 25.59 -0.57 -7.05
C ALA A 294 24.68 -1.50 -7.88
N GLU A 295 24.99 -2.78 -7.92
CA GLU A 295 24.16 -3.79 -8.60
C GLU A 295 22.76 -3.91 -7.94
N HIS A 296 22.69 -3.94 -6.62
CA HIS A 296 21.41 -3.96 -5.91
C HIS A 296 20.59 -2.69 -6.15
N VAL A 297 21.20 -1.52 -6.15
CA VAL A 297 20.52 -0.26 -6.46
C VAL A 297 20.07 -0.23 -7.92
N GLN A 298 20.90 -0.70 -8.86
CA GLN A 298 20.55 -0.81 -10.27
C GLN A 298 19.31 -1.73 -10.45
N GLN A 299 19.29 -2.88 -9.80
CA GLN A 299 18.15 -3.81 -9.85
C GLN A 299 16.88 -3.16 -9.26
N ALA A 300 17.02 -2.44 -8.13
CA ALA A 300 15.91 -1.69 -7.56
C ALA A 300 15.33 -0.65 -8.53
N MET A 301 16.20 0.06 -9.25
CA MET A 301 15.78 1.06 -10.23
C MET A 301 15.14 0.41 -11.47
N MET A 302 15.60 -0.75 -11.90
CA MET A 302 14.97 -1.51 -13.00
C MET A 302 13.57 -1.99 -12.60
N GLU A 303 13.41 -2.56 -11.41
CA GLU A 303 12.10 -2.98 -10.88
C GLU A 303 11.16 -1.78 -10.74
N GLY A 304 11.64 -0.69 -10.13
CA GLY A 304 10.89 0.56 -9.95
C GLY A 304 10.49 1.19 -11.29
N GLY A 305 11.37 1.19 -12.27
CA GLY A 305 11.10 1.75 -13.60
C GLY A 305 9.93 1.06 -14.31
N LEU A 306 9.89 -0.27 -14.29
CA LEU A 306 8.76 -1.03 -14.83
C LEU A 306 7.44 -0.65 -14.13
N ILE A 307 7.46 -0.57 -12.80
CA ILE A 307 6.27 -0.24 -12.01
C ILE A 307 5.82 1.20 -12.29
N ILE A 308 6.75 2.15 -12.37
CA ILE A 308 6.44 3.55 -12.72
C ILE A 308 5.76 3.61 -14.08
N LEU A 309 6.27 2.92 -15.10
CA LEU A 309 5.64 2.88 -16.43
C LEU A 309 4.21 2.35 -16.38
N ILE A 310 3.96 1.27 -15.64
CA ILE A 310 2.62 0.69 -15.47
C ILE A 310 1.70 1.66 -14.76
N CYS A 311 2.15 2.31 -13.68
CA CYS A 311 1.37 3.32 -12.95
C CYS A 311 1.02 4.52 -13.84
N CYS A 312 1.99 5.02 -14.60
CA CYS A 312 1.78 6.16 -15.49
C CYS A 312 0.80 5.83 -16.62
N ALA A 313 0.87 4.61 -17.16
CA ALA A 313 -0.12 4.13 -18.14
C ALA A 313 -1.53 4.04 -17.52
N GLY A 314 -1.64 3.55 -16.28
CA GLY A 314 -2.89 3.52 -15.51
C GLY A 314 -3.47 4.91 -15.27
N GLY A 315 -2.63 5.89 -14.88
CA GLY A 315 -3.03 7.28 -14.71
C GLY A 315 -3.48 7.95 -16.01
N ALA A 316 -2.77 7.70 -17.11
CA ALA A 316 -3.19 8.17 -18.43
C ALA A 316 -4.55 7.57 -18.86
N PHE A 317 -4.75 6.27 -18.61
CA PHE A 317 -6.03 5.60 -18.87
C PHE A 317 -7.17 6.21 -18.03
N GLY A 318 -6.94 6.42 -16.73
CA GLY A 318 -7.90 7.05 -15.82
C GLY A 318 -8.28 8.46 -16.26
N ALA A 319 -7.30 9.28 -16.65
CA ALA A 319 -7.53 10.62 -17.15
C ALA A 319 -8.37 10.61 -18.44
N MET A 320 -8.13 9.67 -19.35
CA MET A 320 -8.94 9.53 -20.56
C MET A 320 -10.37 9.08 -20.27
N LEU A 321 -10.58 8.17 -19.31
CA LEU A 321 -11.93 7.79 -18.87
C LEU A 321 -12.70 8.97 -18.29
N GLN A 322 -12.06 9.77 -17.42
CA GLN A 322 -12.68 10.98 -16.86
C GLN A 322 -13.06 11.98 -17.97
N GLN A 323 -12.17 12.19 -18.93
CA GLN A 323 -12.41 13.12 -20.05
C GLN A 323 -13.46 12.61 -21.05
N SER A 324 -13.72 11.30 -21.11
CA SER A 324 -14.74 10.72 -22.00
C SER A 324 -16.18 11.01 -21.57
N GLY A 325 -16.38 11.48 -20.31
CA GLY A 325 -17.70 11.72 -19.74
C GLY A 325 -18.48 10.44 -19.41
N ILE A 326 -17.84 9.28 -19.42
CA ILE A 326 -18.49 7.99 -19.12
C ILE A 326 -19.00 7.93 -17.68
N GLY A 327 -18.31 8.58 -16.73
CA GLY A 327 -18.72 8.65 -15.33
C GLY A 327 -20.08 9.33 -15.14
N PRO A 328 -20.26 10.60 -15.55
CA PRO A 328 -21.57 11.26 -15.52
C PRO A 328 -22.68 10.50 -16.25
N HIS A 329 -22.33 9.83 -17.36
CA HIS A 329 -23.31 9.03 -18.11
C HIS A 329 -23.79 7.82 -17.30
N ILE A 330 -22.88 7.05 -16.67
CA ILE A 330 -23.23 5.94 -15.80
C ILE A 330 -24.02 6.44 -14.58
N SER A 331 -23.59 7.54 -13.93
CA SER A 331 -24.31 8.14 -12.81
C SER A 331 -25.76 8.52 -13.19
N SER A 332 -25.98 9.06 -14.40
CA SER A 332 -27.31 9.38 -14.89
C SER A 332 -28.20 8.17 -15.12
N MET A 333 -27.61 7.02 -15.46
CA MET A 333 -28.33 5.74 -15.62
C MET A 333 -28.70 5.07 -14.30
N MET A 334 -27.93 5.33 -13.23
CA MET A 334 -28.17 4.75 -11.91
C MET A 334 -29.23 5.50 -11.09
N GLY A 335 -29.79 6.61 -11.59
CA GLY A 335 -30.82 7.42 -10.95
C GLY A 335 -30.26 8.56 -10.11
N SER A 336 -31.17 9.37 -9.53
CA SER A 336 -30.84 10.58 -8.77
C SER A 336 -30.37 10.32 -7.32
N GLU A 337 -30.32 9.08 -6.88
CA GLU A 337 -29.78 8.73 -5.56
C GLU A 337 -28.25 8.86 -5.57
N PRO A 338 -27.65 9.62 -4.65
CA PRO A 338 -26.20 9.71 -4.57
C PRO A 338 -25.62 8.31 -4.27
N LEU A 339 -24.58 7.94 -5.04
CA LEU A 339 -23.82 6.67 -4.87
C LEU A 339 -22.99 6.63 -3.58
N ASP A 340 -23.44 7.21 -2.51
CA ASP A 340 -22.71 7.45 -1.29
C ASP A 340 -22.11 6.16 -0.69
N PHE A 341 -22.67 5.59 0.35
CA PHE A 341 -22.16 4.36 0.99
C PHE A 341 -22.10 3.14 0.06
N THR A 342 -22.95 3.07 -0.98
CA THR A 342 -22.94 1.99 -1.99
C THR A 342 -21.70 2.00 -2.86
N LEU A 343 -20.97 3.10 -2.91
CA LEU A 343 -19.73 3.23 -3.65
C LEU A 343 -18.62 2.31 -3.09
N LEU A 344 -18.61 2.07 -1.77
CA LEU A 344 -17.60 1.22 -1.13
C LEU A 344 -17.69 -0.25 -1.60
N PRO A 345 -18.85 -0.94 -1.48
CA PRO A 345 -18.98 -2.29 -2.00
C PRO A 345 -18.87 -2.34 -3.53
N LEU A 346 -19.32 -1.32 -4.26
CA LEU A 346 -19.14 -1.24 -5.71
C LEU A 346 -17.65 -1.22 -6.08
N ALA A 347 -16.86 -0.37 -5.45
CA ALA A 347 -15.41 -0.27 -5.67
C ALA A 347 -14.70 -1.60 -5.36
N PHE A 348 -15.08 -2.26 -4.27
CA PHE A 348 -14.59 -3.60 -3.92
C PHE A 348 -14.91 -4.61 -5.01
N VAL A 349 -16.16 -4.70 -5.46
CA VAL A 349 -16.60 -5.69 -6.48
C VAL A 349 -15.93 -5.43 -7.82
N VAL A 350 -15.90 -4.16 -8.28
CA VAL A 350 -15.21 -3.78 -9.53
C VAL A 350 -13.75 -4.21 -9.49
N THR A 351 -13.05 -3.91 -8.37
CA THR A 351 -11.65 -4.31 -8.22
C THR A 351 -11.48 -5.83 -8.19
N ALA A 352 -12.38 -6.56 -7.51
CA ALA A 352 -12.32 -8.01 -7.41
C ALA A 352 -12.55 -8.70 -8.76
N VAL A 353 -13.47 -8.20 -9.58
CA VAL A 353 -13.72 -8.70 -10.94
C VAL A 353 -12.49 -8.49 -11.83
N ILE A 354 -11.94 -7.27 -11.82
CA ILE A 354 -10.72 -6.94 -12.59
C ILE A 354 -9.55 -7.82 -12.12
N ARG A 355 -9.39 -7.99 -10.80
CA ARG A 355 -8.36 -8.86 -10.19
C ARG A 355 -8.48 -10.30 -10.67
N GLY A 356 -9.67 -10.87 -10.63
CA GLY A 356 -9.95 -12.22 -11.09
C GLY A 356 -9.63 -12.42 -12.58
N ALA A 357 -9.88 -11.41 -13.40
CA ALA A 357 -9.63 -11.45 -14.85
C ALA A 357 -8.13 -11.26 -15.18
N GLN A 358 -7.46 -10.26 -14.59
CA GLN A 358 -6.09 -9.87 -14.96
C GLN A 358 -4.99 -10.57 -14.17
N GLY A 359 -5.27 -11.01 -12.94
CA GLY A 359 -4.31 -11.67 -12.09
C GLY A 359 -3.41 -10.76 -11.25
N SER A 360 -3.23 -9.48 -11.58
CA SER A 360 -2.39 -8.53 -10.82
C SER A 360 -3.20 -7.66 -9.87
N ALA A 361 -2.90 -7.73 -8.56
CA ALA A 361 -3.53 -6.87 -7.55
C ALA A 361 -3.29 -5.39 -7.83
N THR A 362 -2.06 -5.03 -8.16
CA THR A 362 -1.66 -3.64 -8.43
C THR A 362 -2.36 -3.06 -9.66
N VAL A 363 -2.38 -3.83 -10.77
CA VAL A 363 -3.07 -3.40 -12.00
C VAL A 363 -4.57 -3.31 -11.80
N ALA A 364 -5.16 -4.24 -11.03
CA ALA A 364 -6.58 -4.17 -10.68
C ALA A 364 -6.93 -2.90 -9.91
N MET A 365 -6.09 -2.49 -8.96
CA MET A 365 -6.26 -1.24 -8.21
C MET A 365 -6.18 -0.02 -9.12
N PHE A 366 -5.21 0.02 -10.04
CA PHE A 366 -5.05 1.13 -10.99
C PHE A 366 -6.26 1.27 -11.91
N THR A 367 -6.72 0.16 -12.45
CA THR A 367 -7.90 0.15 -13.33
C THR A 367 -9.17 0.49 -12.56
N ALA A 368 -9.33 -0.05 -11.35
CA ALA A 368 -10.51 0.19 -10.53
C ALA A 368 -10.62 1.65 -10.09
N VAL A 369 -9.52 2.28 -9.64
CA VAL A 369 -9.56 3.70 -9.24
C VAL A 369 -9.87 4.61 -10.42
N ALA A 370 -9.41 4.27 -11.63
CA ALA A 370 -9.74 5.00 -12.83
C ALA A 370 -11.26 4.95 -13.16
N ILE A 371 -11.85 3.76 -13.03
CA ILE A 371 -13.29 3.56 -13.27
C ILE A 371 -14.11 4.21 -12.15
N VAL A 372 -13.83 3.85 -10.88
CA VAL A 372 -14.59 4.34 -9.73
C VAL A 372 -14.43 5.85 -9.53
N GLY A 373 -13.22 6.38 -9.72
CA GLY A 373 -12.96 7.81 -9.66
C GLY A 373 -13.70 8.61 -10.72
N SER A 374 -14.00 8.00 -11.88
CA SER A 374 -14.83 8.64 -12.90
C SER A 374 -16.32 8.72 -12.55
N LEU A 375 -16.79 7.88 -11.62
CA LEU A 375 -18.18 7.90 -11.12
C LEU A 375 -18.40 8.97 -10.05
N VAL A 376 -17.34 9.42 -9.38
CA VAL A 376 -17.41 10.43 -8.33
C VAL A 376 -17.10 11.79 -8.93
N THR A 377 -18.14 12.62 -9.09
CA THR A 377 -18.00 13.98 -9.63
C THR A 377 -17.46 14.96 -8.58
N ASP A 378 -17.71 14.70 -7.31
CA ASP A 378 -17.25 15.50 -6.17
C ASP A 378 -16.92 14.59 -4.99
N LEU A 379 -15.63 14.51 -4.68
CA LEU A 379 -15.15 13.72 -3.53
C LEU A 379 -15.47 14.36 -2.18
N GLU A 380 -15.70 15.68 -2.17
CA GLU A 380 -16.07 16.42 -0.95
C GLU A 380 -17.55 16.23 -0.60
N ALA A 381 -18.38 15.83 -1.58
CA ALA A 381 -19.80 15.54 -1.37
C ALA A 381 -20.09 14.16 -0.77
N LEU A 382 -19.07 13.29 -0.62
CA LEU A 382 -19.23 12.00 0.01
C LEU A 382 -19.50 12.16 1.52
N SER A 383 -20.39 11.34 2.07
CA SER A 383 -20.68 11.31 3.53
C SER A 383 -19.56 10.69 4.35
N PHE A 384 -18.50 10.18 3.71
CA PHE A 384 -17.36 9.56 4.34
C PHE A 384 -16.04 10.04 3.73
N HIS A 385 -14.95 9.95 4.49
CA HIS A 385 -13.63 10.37 4.01
C HIS A 385 -13.15 9.50 2.84
N PRO A 386 -12.63 10.07 1.72
CA PRO A 386 -12.18 9.33 0.52
C PRO A 386 -11.17 8.21 0.78
N VAL A 387 -10.47 8.22 1.92
CA VAL A 387 -9.55 7.12 2.33
C VAL A 387 -10.27 5.77 2.40
N PHE A 388 -11.55 5.74 2.80
CA PHE A 388 -12.31 4.49 2.87
C PHE A 388 -12.59 3.92 1.48
N LEU A 389 -12.76 4.78 0.48
CA LEU A 389 -12.86 4.35 -0.92
C LEU A 389 -11.53 3.76 -1.41
N ALA A 390 -10.42 4.41 -1.09
CA ALA A 390 -9.09 3.90 -1.41
C ALA A 390 -8.82 2.52 -0.78
N VAL A 391 -9.18 2.35 0.48
CA VAL A 391 -9.05 1.08 1.20
C VAL A 391 -10.00 0.01 0.64
N ALA A 392 -11.22 0.36 0.26
CA ALA A 392 -12.18 -0.57 -0.37
C ALA A 392 -11.63 -1.14 -1.69
N ILE A 393 -11.01 -0.28 -2.54
CA ILE A 393 -10.29 -0.70 -3.74
C ILE A 393 -9.13 -1.65 -3.38
N GLY A 394 -8.33 -1.30 -2.36
CA GLY A 394 -7.24 -2.14 -1.88
C GLY A 394 -7.72 -3.53 -1.41
N CYS A 395 -8.81 -3.58 -0.66
CA CYS A 395 -9.44 -4.83 -0.20
C CYS A 395 -9.99 -5.65 -1.39
N GLY A 396 -10.58 -4.98 -2.38
CA GLY A 396 -11.07 -5.60 -3.62
C GLY A 396 -9.98 -6.22 -4.48
N SER A 397 -8.71 -5.83 -4.30
CA SER A 397 -7.58 -6.44 -5.00
C SER A 397 -7.16 -7.80 -4.46
N LYS A 398 -7.82 -8.32 -3.40
CA LYS A 398 -7.46 -9.59 -2.75
C LYS A 398 -8.23 -10.80 -3.23
N PRO A 399 -9.56 -10.76 -3.47
CA PRO A 399 -10.32 -11.94 -3.86
C PRO A 399 -9.77 -12.61 -5.12
N PHE A 400 -9.90 -13.93 -5.12
CA PHE A 400 -9.66 -14.78 -6.29
C PHE A 400 -8.24 -14.76 -6.91
N PRO A 401 -7.12 -14.77 -6.12
CA PRO A 401 -5.83 -15.06 -6.71
C PRO A 401 -5.80 -16.51 -7.20
N TRP A 402 -5.43 -16.73 -8.46
CA TRP A 402 -5.35 -18.05 -9.06
C TRP A 402 -4.17 -18.11 -10.05
N MET A 403 -4.13 -19.06 -10.96
CA MET A 403 -2.97 -19.31 -11.84
C MET A 403 -2.62 -18.17 -12.80
N ASN A 404 -3.44 -17.13 -12.92
CA ASN A 404 -3.12 -15.92 -13.67
C ASN A 404 -2.29 -14.89 -12.86
N ASP A 405 -2.06 -15.16 -11.57
CA ASP A 405 -1.32 -14.30 -10.66
C ASP A 405 0.14 -14.74 -10.54
N SER A 406 1.09 -13.83 -10.75
CA SER A 406 2.53 -14.10 -10.56
C SER A 406 2.85 -14.51 -9.11
N GLY A 407 2.24 -13.85 -8.12
CA GLY A 407 2.40 -14.17 -6.70
C GLY A 407 1.92 -15.59 -6.36
N PHE A 408 0.86 -16.07 -7.02
CA PHE A 408 0.42 -17.46 -6.91
C PHE A 408 1.54 -18.44 -7.26
N TRP A 409 2.24 -18.20 -8.37
CA TRP A 409 3.34 -19.07 -8.83
C TRP A 409 4.57 -18.95 -7.94
N VAL A 410 4.91 -17.73 -7.48
CA VAL A 410 6.02 -17.53 -6.54
C VAL A 410 5.76 -18.33 -5.27
N ILE A 411 4.57 -18.21 -4.67
CA ILE A 411 4.20 -18.96 -3.47
C ILE A 411 4.25 -20.47 -3.75
N SER A 412 3.62 -20.95 -4.82
CA SER A 412 3.58 -22.37 -5.19
C SER A 412 4.99 -22.95 -5.34
N LYS A 413 5.82 -22.37 -6.19
CA LYS A 413 7.14 -22.91 -6.53
C LYS A 413 8.12 -22.81 -5.36
N MET A 414 8.14 -21.68 -4.65
CA MET A 414 9.09 -21.48 -3.56
C MET A 414 8.73 -22.22 -2.27
N SER A 415 7.44 -22.47 -2.02
CA SER A 415 7.02 -23.30 -0.89
C SER A 415 7.02 -24.80 -1.18
N GLY A 416 7.22 -25.22 -2.43
CA GLY A 416 7.10 -26.61 -2.85
C GLY A 416 5.67 -27.15 -2.83
N MET A 417 4.67 -26.27 -2.76
CA MET A 417 3.26 -26.63 -2.86
C MET A 417 2.87 -26.88 -4.30
N THR A 418 2.04 -27.87 -4.54
CA THR A 418 1.42 -28.07 -5.85
C THR A 418 0.42 -26.96 -6.15
N GLU A 419 0.08 -26.76 -7.42
CA GLU A 419 -0.90 -25.75 -7.85
C GLU A 419 -2.26 -25.96 -7.15
N LYS A 420 -2.69 -27.21 -6.97
CA LYS A 420 -3.94 -27.57 -6.29
C LYS A 420 -3.88 -27.23 -4.79
N GLU A 421 -2.74 -27.46 -4.13
CA GLU A 421 -2.52 -27.11 -2.72
C GLU A 421 -2.50 -25.60 -2.54
N THR A 422 -1.78 -24.89 -3.41
CA THR A 422 -1.72 -23.43 -3.41
C THR A 422 -3.10 -22.81 -3.63
N LEU A 423 -3.87 -23.32 -4.61
CA LEU A 423 -5.22 -22.84 -4.89
C LEU A 423 -6.15 -23.01 -3.67
N LYS A 424 -6.06 -24.16 -2.98
CA LYS A 424 -6.87 -24.44 -1.78
C LYS A 424 -6.46 -23.59 -0.58
N ALA A 425 -5.18 -23.28 -0.43
CA ALA A 425 -4.68 -22.54 0.70
C ALA A 425 -4.78 -21.01 0.48
N LEU A 426 -4.36 -20.52 -0.68
CA LEU A 426 -4.19 -19.09 -0.94
C LEU A 426 -5.50 -18.39 -1.35
N THR A 427 -6.26 -18.96 -2.31
CA THR A 427 -7.42 -18.29 -2.88
C THR A 427 -8.52 -18.02 -1.85
N PRO A 428 -8.94 -19.00 -1.02
CA PRO A 428 -9.94 -18.71 0.02
C PRO A 428 -9.41 -17.76 1.10
N MET A 429 -8.13 -17.91 1.50
CA MET A 429 -7.52 -17.00 2.48
C MET A 429 -7.59 -15.55 2.02
N ALA A 430 -7.10 -15.27 0.82
CA ALA A 430 -7.09 -13.91 0.28
C ALA A 430 -8.50 -13.35 0.09
N THR A 431 -9.46 -14.19 -0.31
CA THR A 431 -10.87 -13.82 -0.42
C THR A 431 -11.45 -13.45 0.94
N ILE A 432 -11.20 -14.26 1.99
CA ILE A 432 -11.64 -13.96 3.37
C ILE A 432 -11.02 -12.65 3.85
N MET A 433 -9.74 -12.43 3.59
CA MET A 433 -9.05 -11.19 3.98
C MET A 433 -9.67 -9.97 3.28
N GLY A 434 -9.95 -10.05 1.99
CA GLY A 434 -10.62 -8.98 1.24
C GLY A 434 -12.02 -8.69 1.75
N LEU A 435 -12.83 -9.73 2.03
CA LEU A 435 -14.18 -9.59 2.60
C LEU A 435 -14.14 -9.00 4.01
N THR A 436 -13.22 -9.46 4.87
CA THR A 436 -13.02 -8.84 6.19
C THR A 436 -12.67 -7.37 6.04
N GLY A 437 -11.79 -7.04 5.09
CA GLY A 437 -11.36 -5.68 4.85
C GLY A 437 -12.51 -4.76 4.45
N ILE A 438 -13.36 -5.15 3.50
CA ILE A 438 -14.50 -4.30 3.10
C ILE A 438 -15.51 -4.14 4.24
N ILE A 439 -15.79 -5.19 5.02
CA ILE A 439 -16.71 -5.12 6.16
C ILE A 439 -16.16 -4.12 7.19
N VAL A 440 -14.89 -4.24 7.58
CA VAL A 440 -14.26 -3.32 8.54
C VAL A 440 -14.21 -1.89 7.98
N THR A 441 -13.93 -1.72 6.68
CA THR A 441 -13.93 -0.42 6.00
C THR A 441 -15.31 0.24 6.05
N MET A 442 -16.37 -0.51 5.77
CA MET A 442 -17.76 0.02 5.85
C MET A 442 -18.15 0.42 7.27
N ILE A 443 -17.76 -0.38 8.27
CA ILE A 443 -17.99 -0.06 9.68
C ILE A 443 -17.23 1.21 10.06
N ALA A 444 -15.94 1.29 9.69
CA ALA A 444 -15.12 2.46 9.99
C ALA A 444 -15.64 3.72 9.27
N ALA A 445 -16.02 3.60 8.01
CA ALA A 445 -16.62 4.71 7.26
C ALA A 445 -17.87 5.26 7.92
N LYS A 446 -18.71 4.39 8.50
CA LYS A 446 -19.93 4.80 9.23
C LYS A 446 -19.64 5.41 10.60
N LEU A 447 -18.53 5.04 11.25
CA LEU A 447 -18.18 5.54 12.59
C LEU A 447 -17.44 6.88 12.52
N PHE A 448 -16.75 7.17 11.43
CA PHE A 448 -15.92 8.36 11.22
C PHE A 448 -16.44 9.26 10.07
N SER A 449 -17.72 9.09 9.73
CA SER A 449 -18.46 9.96 8.79
C SER A 449 -18.95 11.24 9.48
#